data_8b63af3581a5c59a1a2cac6d792f8e73
#
_entry.id   8b63af3581a5c59a1a2cac6d792f8e73
#
_cell.length_a   1.000
_cell.length_b   1.000
_cell.length_c   1.000
_cell.angle_alpha   90.00
_cell.angle_beta   90.00
_cell.angle_gamma   90.00
#
_symmetry.space_group_name_H-M   'P 1'
#
loop_
_entity.id
_entity.type
_entity.pdbx_description
1 polymer ?
#
loop_
_entity_poly.entity_id
_entity_poly.type
_entity_poly.pdbx_seq_one_letter_code
_entity_poly.pdbx_strand_id
1 'polypeptide(L)'
;ENSKRNDKNLFVACTQEQQTFEKLAEDNNFDAPKTFNIREYAGWSKESKKSTPKIAALINSATKKIKLTPSLTLESSGRCFVYVDYKKGNNSLEIAADFCLKLSAHLGVTLMISNCDDDIFLDAKNYKITKGSIKKAQGYFTQFKLEINDFSEALPSSKSNLGFGDFFKEVDTECDLIIDLSENTP
;
A
#
# COMPACT_ATOMS: atom_id res chain seq x y z
N GLU A 1 -11.84 -7.55 -50.54
CA GLU A 1 -12.51 -7.14 -49.29
C GLU A 1 -12.51 -8.32 -48.35
N ASN A 2 -11.43 -8.47 -47.55
CA ASN A 2 -11.32 -9.45 -46.47
C ASN A 2 -12.16 -8.96 -45.32
N SER A 3 -13.39 -9.45 -45.17
CA SER A 3 -14.16 -9.27 -43.97
C SER A 3 -13.41 -9.99 -42.81
N LYS A 4 -12.86 -9.23 -41.89
CA LYS A 4 -12.33 -9.76 -40.62
C LYS A 4 -13.38 -10.68 -40.05
N ARG A 5 -13.15 -11.99 -40.05
CA ARG A 5 -13.92 -12.92 -39.21
C ARG A 5 -13.62 -12.57 -37.75
N ASN A 6 -14.53 -11.87 -37.15
CA ASN A 6 -14.44 -11.40 -35.78
C ASN A 6 -14.83 -12.55 -34.85
N ASP A 7 -14.05 -13.64 -34.85
CA ASP A 7 -14.22 -14.75 -33.93
C ASP A 7 -13.63 -14.36 -32.54
N LYS A 8 -14.35 -13.43 -31.89
CA LYS A 8 -13.98 -12.84 -30.58
C LYS A 8 -13.81 -13.82 -29.43
N ASN A 9 -13.93 -15.13 -29.65
CA ASN A 9 -13.95 -16.14 -28.59
C ASN A 9 -13.22 -17.42 -28.99
N LEU A 10 -12.04 -17.33 -29.61
CA LEU A 10 -11.24 -18.51 -29.86
C LEU A 10 -10.51 -18.92 -28.56
N PHE A 11 -10.69 -20.19 -28.15
CA PHE A 11 -10.05 -20.79 -27.00
C PHE A 11 -9.20 -21.97 -27.45
N VAL A 12 -7.97 -22.03 -26.95
CA VAL A 12 -7.03 -23.11 -27.23
C VAL A 12 -6.62 -23.81 -25.94
N ALA A 13 -6.85 -25.11 -25.86
CA ALA A 13 -6.54 -25.92 -24.69
C ALA A 13 -5.06 -26.35 -24.65
N CYS A 14 -4.15 -25.42 -24.90
CA CYS A 14 -2.71 -25.63 -24.88
C CYS A 14 -2.00 -24.34 -24.46
N THR A 15 -1.37 -24.37 -23.29
CA THR A 15 -0.55 -23.24 -22.82
C THR A 15 0.92 -23.37 -23.23
N GLN A 16 1.38 -24.57 -23.55
CA GLN A 16 2.76 -24.79 -23.94
C GLN A 16 3.12 -24.10 -25.26
N GLU A 17 2.21 -24.11 -26.24
CA GLU A 17 2.40 -23.53 -27.55
C GLU A 17 1.68 -22.18 -27.71
N GLN A 18 1.45 -21.47 -26.61
CA GLN A 18 0.73 -20.20 -26.62
C GLN A 18 1.33 -19.19 -27.60
N GLN A 19 2.66 -19.02 -27.57
CA GLN A 19 3.36 -18.08 -28.45
C GLN A 19 3.18 -18.42 -29.95
N THR A 20 3.15 -19.72 -30.27
CA THR A 20 2.92 -20.18 -31.64
C THR A 20 1.52 -19.80 -32.11
N PHE A 21 0.50 -19.98 -31.27
CA PHE A 21 -0.88 -19.61 -31.58
C PHE A 21 -1.08 -18.10 -31.65
N GLU A 22 -0.43 -17.32 -30.79
CA GLU A 22 -0.46 -15.86 -30.83
C GLU A 22 0.14 -15.34 -32.15
N LYS A 23 1.30 -15.86 -32.56
CA LYS A 23 1.94 -15.52 -33.81
C LYS A 23 1.11 -15.91 -35.03
N LEU A 24 0.52 -17.10 -35.04
CA LEU A 24 -0.38 -17.52 -36.12
C LEU A 24 -1.62 -16.63 -36.22
N ALA A 25 -2.15 -16.18 -35.09
CA ALA A 25 -3.28 -15.24 -35.07
C ALA A 25 -2.88 -13.88 -35.65
N GLU A 26 -1.72 -13.36 -35.24
CA GLU A 26 -1.16 -12.11 -35.75
C GLU A 26 -0.92 -12.17 -37.28
N ASP A 27 -0.24 -13.22 -37.76
CA ASP A 27 0.06 -13.43 -39.19
C ASP A 27 -1.21 -13.51 -40.07
N ASN A 28 -2.35 -13.92 -39.47
CA ASN A 28 -3.63 -14.04 -40.17
C ASN A 28 -4.65 -12.96 -39.78
N ASN A 29 -4.25 -11.90 -39.07
CA ASN A 29 -5.12 -10.80 -38.63
C ASN A 29 -6.33 -11.24 -37.80
N PHE A 30 -6.16 -12.25 -36.93
CA PHE A 30 -7.10 -12.65 -35.89
C PHE A 30 -6.70 -12.08 -34.54
N ASP A 31 -7.67 -11.99 -33.61
CA ASP A 31 -7.38 -11.73 -32.21
C ASP A 31 -6.62 -12.92 -31.58
N ALA A 32 -5.68 -12.67 -30.69
CA ALA A 32 -4.94 -13.71 -30.01
C ALA A 32 -5.90 -14.65 -29.23
N PRO A 33 -5.78 -15.97 -29.39
CA PRO A 33 -6.65 -16.90 -28.69
C PRO A 33 -6.38 -16.91 -27.21
N LYS A 34 -7.42 -17.16 -26.41
CA LYS A 34 -7.24 -17.42 -24.98
C LYS A 34 -6.80 -18.85 -24.77
N THR A 35 -5.66 -19.04 -24.13
CA THR A 35 -5.12 -20.36 -23.84
C THR A 35 -5.46 -20.80 -22.41
N PHE A 36 -5.66 -22.11 -22.23
CA PHE A 36 -5.84 -22.72 -20.91
C PHE A 36 -5.31 -24.15 -20.91
N ASN A 37 -4.94 -24.65 -19.73
CA ASN A 37 -4.25 -25.91 -19.59
C ASN A 37 -5.22 -27.02 -19.19
N ILE A 38 -5.51 -27.93 -20.11
CA ILE A 38 -6.28 -29.15 -19.82
C ILE A 38 -5.34 -30.31 -19.50
N ARG A 39 -4.23 -30.41 -20.22
CA ARG A 39 -3.34 -31.59 -20.19
C ARG A 39 -2.78 -31.83 -18.78
N GLU A 40 -2.21 -30.83 -18.18
CA GLU A 40 -1.57 -30.94 -16.85
C GLU A 40 -2.59 -30.97 -15.72
N TYR A 41 -3.67 -30.18 -15.85
CA TYR A 41 -4.67 -30.11 -14.79
C TYR A 41 -5.69 -31.24 -14.80
N ALA A 42 -5.91 -31.93 -15.92
CA ALA A 42 -6.91 -32.98 -16.03
C ALA A 42 -6.45 -34.23 -16.83
N GLY A 43 -5.57 -34.09 -17.84
CA GLY A 43 -5.23 -35.16 -18.75
C GLY A 43 -4.16 -36.12 -18.23
N TRP A 44 -3.17 -35.63 -17.48
CA TRP A 44 -2.01 -36.40 -17.00
C TRP A 44 -2.23 -37.04 -15.61
N SER A 45 -3.40 -37.53 -15.33
CA SER A 45 -3.68 -38.24 -14.09
C SER A 45 -3.95 -39.73 -14.36
N LYS A 46 -3.71 -40.58 -13.35
CA LYS A 46 -4.09 -42.01 -13.40
C LYS A 46 -5.59 -42.18 -13.62
N GLU A 47 -6.38 -41.17 -13.30
CA GLU A 47 -7.83 -41.13 -13.44
C GLU A 47 -8.32 -40.31 -14.65
N SER A 48 -7.46 -40.12 -15.66
CA SER A 48 -7.79 -39.31 -16.85
C SER A 48 -9.11 -39.70 -17.53
N LYS A 49 -9.45 -40.99 -17.52
CA LYS A 49 -10.75 -41.48 -18.04
C LYS A 49 -11.98 -40.93 -17.31
N LYS A 50 -11.81 -40.47 -16.07
CA LYS A 50 -12.87 -39.87 -15.23
C LYS A 50 -12.78 -38.33 -15.16
N SER A 51 -11.86 -37.72 -15.91
CA SER A 51 -11.56 -36.28 -15.82
C SER A 51 -12.53 -35.37 -16.58
N THR A 52 -13.51 -35.92 -17.30
CA THR A 52 -14.48 -35.18 -18.09
C THR A 52 -15.15 -34.04 -17.30
N PRO A 53 -15.63 -34.22 -16.07
CA PRO A 53 -16.22 -33.12 -15.31
C PRO A 53 -15.22 -32.00 -14.98
N LYS A 54 -13.96 -32.36 -14.70
CA LYS A 54 -12.89 -31.41 -14.45
C LYS A 54 -12.52 -30.63 -15.71
N ILE A 55 -12.44 -31.29 -16.86
CA ILE A 55 -12.23 -30.65 -18.16
C ILE A 55 -13.35 -29.64 -18.45
N ALA A 56 -14.60 -30.03 -18.25
CA ALA A 56 -15.75 -29.14 -18.44
C ALA A 56 -15.68 -27.91 -17.52
N ALA A 57 -15.28 -28.09 -16.27
CA ALA A 57 -15.07 -27.00 -15.32
C ALA A 57 -13.95 -26.06 -15.75
N LEU A 58 -12.83 -26.56 -16.26
CA LEU A 58 -11.72 -25.75 -16.79
C LEU A 58 -12.15 -24.95 -18.01
N ILE A 59 -12.88 -25.54 -18.94
CA ILE A 59 -13.44 -24.84 -20.11
C ILE A 59 -14.39 -23.74 -19.66
N ASN A 60 -15.32 -24.05 -18.77
CA ASN A 60 -16.28 -23.07 -18.24
C ASN A 60 -15.56 -21.91 -17.52
N SER A 61 -14.52 -22.20 -16.75
CA SER A 61 -13.69 -21.16 -16.10
C SER A 61 -13.00 -20.28 -17.13
N ALA A 62 -12.40 -20.86 -18.18
CA ALA A 62 -11.70 -20.12 -19.23
C ALA A 62 -12.65 -19.19 -20.04
N THR A 63 -13.90 -19.63 -20.23
CA THR A 63 -14.91 -18.85 -20.98
C THR A 63 -15.58 -17.74 -20.18
N LYS A 64 -15.43 -17.74 -18.85
CA LYS A 64 -16.02 -16.68 -18.01
C LYS A 64 -15.35 -15.33 -18.26
N LYS A 65 -16.17 -14.31 -18.45
CA LYS A 65 -15.70 -12.92 -18.44
C LYS A 65 -15.39 -12.52 -17.00
N ILE A 66 -14.11 -12.43 -16.67
CA ILE A 66 -13.65 -11.86 -15.40
C ILE A 66 -13.80 -10.34 -15.54
N LYS A 67 -14.58 -9.73 -14.64
CA LYS A 67 -14.56 -8.26 -14.51
C LYS A 67 -13.17 -7.88 -14.02
N LEU A 68 -12.47 -7.06 -14.80
CA LEU A 68 -11.21 -6.47 -14.35
C LEU A 68 -11.51 -5.63 -13.10
N THR A 69 -10.77 -5.88 -12.05
CA THR A 69 -10.80 -5.01 -10.87
C THR A 69 -10.24 -3.64 -11.29
N PRO A 70 -10.95 -2.54 -11.04
CA PRO A 70 -10.41 -1.23 -11.36
C PRO A 70 -9.09 -1.03 -10.61
N SER A 71 -8.06 -0.59 -11.31
CA SER A 71 -6.80 -0.18 -10.69
C SER A 71 -6.92 1.28 -10.25
N LEU A 72 -6.44 1.58 -9.05
CA LEU A 72 -6.30 2.94 -8.54
C LEU A 72 -4.80 3.25 -8.46
N THR A 73 -4.37 4.30 -9.14
CA THR A 73 -3.02 4.83 -8.97
C THR A 73 -3.04 5.81 -7.81
N LEU A 74 -2.21 5.55 -6.79
CA LEU A 74 -2.01 6.43 -5.66
C LEU A 74 -0.66 7.13 -5.82
N GLU A 75 -0.66 8.45 -5.69
CA GLU A 75 0.54 9.26 -5.65
C GLU A 75 0.86 9.60 -4.20
N SER A 76 2.13 9.46 -3.79
CA SER A 76 2.59 9.77 -2.44
C SER A 76 3.76 10.72 -2.51
N SER A 77 3.76 11.76 -1.68
CA SER A 77 4.89 12.66 -1.48
C SER A 77 5.90 12.14 -0.44
N GLY A 78 5.62 10.99 0.15
CA GLY A 78 6.48 10.34 1.15
C GLY A 78 6.41 10.97 2.54
N ARG A 79 5.37 11.74 2.88
CA ARG A 79 5.19 12.35 4.21
C ARG A 79 4.57 11.34 5.18
N CYS A 80 5.31 11.01 6.22
CA CYS A 80 4.89 10.07 7.25
C CYS A 80 4.76 10.76 8.60
N PHE A 81 3.61 10.59 9.26
CA PHE A 81 3.34 11.06 10.60
C PHE A 81 3.38 9.86 11.56
N VAL A 82 4.27 9.92 12.56
CA VAL A 82 4.36 8.93 13.64
C VAL A 82 3.86 9.56 14.92
N TYR A 83 2.83 8.99 15.53
CA TYR A 83 2.18 9.49 16.73
C TYR A 83 2.50 8.60 17.94
N VAL A 84 2.89 9.22 19.05
CA VAL A 84 3.20 8.52 20.31
C VAL A 84 2.65 9.28 21.51
N ASP A 85 2.13 8.55 22.51
CA ASP A 85 1.71 9.10 23.79
C ASP A 85 2.81 8.92 24.85
N TYR A 86 3.36 10.04 25.34
CA TYR A 86 4.48 10.03 26.28
C TYR A 86 4.11 9.55 27.70
N LYS A 87 2.86 9.76 28.15
CA LYS A 87 2.43 9.39 29.53
C LYS A 87 2.45 7.90 29.82
N LYS A 88 2.58 7.06 28.82
CA LYS A 88 2.49 5.60 28.96
C LYS A 88 3.82 4.87 29.15
N GLY A 89 4.90 5.58 29.34
CA GLY A 89 6.19 5.02 29.72
C GLY A 89 7.34 5.44 28.80
N ASN A 90 8.52 5.56 29.33
CA ASN A 90 9.73 6.05 28.64
C ASN A 90 10.14 5.18 27.44
N ASN A 91 9.83 3.89 27.44
CA ASN A 91 10.21 2.97 26.37
C ASN A 91 9.46 3.22 25.06
N SER A 92 8.23 3.76 25.10
CA SER A 92 7.45 4.01 23.89
C SER A 92 8.07 5.13 23.03
N LEU A 93 8.62 6.14 23.68
CA LEU A 93 9.28 7.25 22.98
C LEU A 93 10.61 6.83 22.35
N GLU A 94 11.43 6.02 23.04
CA GLU A 94 12.68 5.49 22.49
C GLU A 94 12.41 4.57 21.30
N ILE A 95 11.42 3.70 21.39
CA ILE A 95 10.98 2.83 20.29
C ILE A 95 10.50 3.66 19.10
N ALA A 96 9.68 4.70 19.35
CA ALA A 96 9.21 5.60 18.29
C ALA A 96 10.36 6.36 17.63
N ALA A 97 11.33 6.82 18.41
CA ALA A 97 12.51 7.54 17.91
C ALA A 97 13.39 6.65 17.01
N ASP A 98 13.68 5.41 17.44
CA ASP A 98 14.43 4.43 16.63
C ASP A 98 13.69 4.07 15.35
N PHE A 99 12.37 3.93 15.43
CA PHE A 99 11.52 3.67 14.28
C PHE A 99 11.53 4.85 13.29
N CYS A 100 11.37 6.09 13.79
CA CYS A 100 11.45 7.30 12.98
C CYS A 100 12.81 7.44 12.30
N LEU A 101 13.89 7.12 12.99
CA LEU A 101 15.24 7.15 12.43
C LEU A 101 15.39 6.18 11.25
N LYS A 102 14.86 4.97 11.38
CA LYS A 102 14.88 3.97 10.29
C LYS A 102 14.02 4.40 9.10
N LEU A 103 12.83 4.94 9.34
CA LEU A 103 11.94 5.42 8.28
C LEU A 103 12.48 6.65 7.56
N SER A 104 13.20 7.53 8.26
CA SER A 104 13.73 8.79 7.71
C SER A 104 14.75 8.59 6.58
N ALA A 105 15.28 7.37 6.43
CA ALA A 105 16.10 7.02 5.27
C ALA A 105 15.32 7.01 3.95
N HIS A 106 13.98 6.90 4.00
CA HIS A 106 13.13 6.72 2.83
C HIS A 106 11.95 7.71 2.75
N LEU A 107 11.53 8.27 3.89
CA LEU A 107 10.34 9.11 4.03
C LEU A 107 10.66 10.41 4.76
N GLY A 108 9.85 11.44 4.49
CA GLY A 108 9.81 12.67 5.28
C GLY A 108 9.03 12.44 6.58
N VAL A 109 9.73 12.08 7.66
CA VAL A 109 9.10 11.67 8.91
C VAL A 109 8.92 12.85 9.85
N THR A 110 7.72 12.93 10.47
CA THR A 110 7.40 13.81 11.58
C THR A 110 6.95 12.96 12.77
N LEU A 111 7.68 13.01 13.88
CA LEU A 111 7.29 12.41 15.15
C LEU A 111 6.45 13.41 15.94
N MET A 112 5.22 13.06 16.23
CA MET A 112 4.36 13.84 17.13
C MET A 112 4.25 13.16 18.49
N ILE A 113 4.53 13.93 19.53
CA ILE A 113 4.49 13.49 20.91
C ILE A 113 3.32 14.17 21.61
N SER A 114 2.38 13.37 22.12
CA SER A 114 1.29 13.90 22.96
C SER A 114 1.61 13.73 24.44
N ASN A 115 0.90 14.51 25.25
CA ASN A 115 0.96 14.45 26.72
C ASN A 115 2.39 14.53 27.29
N CYS A 116 3.28 15.26 26.62
CA CYS A 116 4.65 15.43 27.09
C CYS A 116 4.82 16.69 27.95
N ASP A 117 5.60 16.58 29.00
CA ASP A 117 6.16 17.71 29.72
C ASP A 117 7.33 18.31 28.89
N ASP A 118 7.81 19.53 29.26
CA ASP A 118 8.77 20.26 28.42
C ASP A 118 10.22 19.71 28.48
N ASP A 119 10.51 18.74 29.36
CA ASP A 119 11.82 18.15 29.52
C ASP A 119 11.93 16.77 28.81
N ILE A 120 12.02 16.79 27.50
CA ILE A 120 12.25 15.58 26.71
C ILE A 120 13.69 15.55 26.19
N PHE A 121 14.36 14.42 26.41
CA PHE A 121 15.69 14.17 25.88
C PHE A 121 15.59 13.23 24.67
N LEU A 122 15.81 13.78 23.48
CA LEU A 122 15.81 13.03 22.22
C LEU A 122 16.83 13.60 21.25
N ASP A 123 17.63 12.73 20.65
CA ASP A 123 18.58 13.12 19.60
C ASP A 123 17.93 12.91 18.22
N ALA A 124 17.27 13.94 17.71
CA ALA A 124 16.58 13.91 16.41
C ALA A 124 17.46 14.53 15.32
N LYS A 125 18.14 13.70 14.53
CA LYS A 125 19.03 14.18 13.45
C LYS A 125 18.37 14.25 12.08
N ASN A 126 17.44 13.33 11.79
CA ASN A 126 16.96 13.12 10.41
C ASN A 126 15.42 13.18 10.27
N TYR A 127 14.69 13.57 11.30
CA TYR A 127 13.24 13.71 11.26
C TYR A 127 12.77 14.91 12.08
N LYS A 128 11.57 15.40 11.80
CA LYS A 128 10.96 16.50 12.57
C LYS A 128 10.33 15.96 13.84
N ILE A 129 10.39 16.75 14.91
CA ILE A 129 9.68 16.48 16.16
C ILE A 129 8.67 17.59 16.40
N THR A 130 7.45 17.21 16.78
CA THR A 130 6.37 18.12 17.13
C THR A 130 5.68 17.65 18.40
N LYS A 131 5.11 18.59 19.14
CA LYS A 131 4.24 18.34 20.29
C LYS A 131 2.80 18.65 19.90
N GLY A 132 1.85 17.87 20.38
CA GLY A 132 0.44 18.12 20.13
C GLY A 132 -0.41 16.88 20.31
N SER A 133 -1.71 17.01 20.11
CA SER A 133 -2.67 15.91 20.13
C SER A 133 -3.52 15.90 18.86
N ILE A 134 -3.70 14.75 18.27
CA ILE A 134 -4.58 14.59 17.10
C ILE A 134 -6.03 14.70 17.60
N LYS A 135 -6.73 15.76 17.17
CA LYS A 135 -8.15 15.93 17.41
C LYS A 135 -8.99 15.13 16.43
N LYS A 136 -8.55 15.13 15.17
CA LYS A 136 -9.27 14.46 14.08
C LYS A 136 -8.31 14.06 12.97
N ALA A 137 -8.50 12.85 12.46
CA ALA A 137 -7.83 12.36 11.27
C ALA A 137 -8.88 11.95 10.24
N GLN A 138 -8.76 12.41 9.00
CA GLN A 138 -9.69 12.12 7.90
C GLN A 138 -8.91 11.85 6.62
N GLY A 139 -9.46 11.01 5.75
CA GLY A 139 -8.86 10.74 4.44
C GLY A 139 -8.56 9.26 4.24
N TYR A 140 -7.57 9.01 3.41
CA TYR A 140 -7.12 7.67 3.04
C TYR A 140 -5.61 7.68 2.78
N PHE A 141 -5.03 6.53 2.65
CA PHE A 141 -3.61 6.36 2.35
C PHE A 141 -3.19 7.30 1.20
N THR A 142 -2.15 8.08 1.41
CA THR A 142 -1.61 9.19 0.61
C THR A 142 -2.32 10.55 0.72
N GLN A 143 -3.47 10.66 1.38
CA GLN A 143 -4.22 11.93 1.50
C GLN A 143 -4.94 12.03 2.86
N PHE A 144 -4.20 11.90 3.96
CA PHE A 144 -4.73 12.18 5.28
C PHE A 144 -4.66 13.68 5.59
N LYS A 145 -5.73 14.19 6.21
CA LYS A 145 -5.81 15.53 6.81
C LYS A 145 -5.94 15.37 8.31
N LEU A 146 -5.07 16.07 9.03
CA LEU A 146 -5.00 16.02 10.49
C LEU A 146 -5.36 17.40 11.05
N GLU A 147 -6.31 17.45 11.99
CA GLU A 147 -6.55 18.56 12.88
C GLU A 147 -5.81 18.28 14.18
N ILE A 148 -4.87 19.15 14.55
CA ILE A 148 -3.98 18.97 15.71
C ILE A 148 -4.22 20.09 16.70
N ASN A 149 -4.43 19.73 17.97
CA ASN A 149 -4.52 20.67 19.07
C ASN A 149 -3.17 20.80 19.78
N ASP A 150 -2.95 21.97 20.37
CA ASP A 150 -1.80 22.28 21.23
C ASP A 150 -0.46 22.01 20.54
N PHE A 151 -0.37 22.45 19.28
CA PHE A 151 0.76 22.19 18.40
C PHE A 151 1.95 23.10 18.70
N SER A 152 3.14 22.52 18.76
CA SER A 152 4.42 23.23 18.77
C SER A 152 5.48 22.40 18.04
N GLU A 153 6.38 23.06 17.32
CA GLU A 153 7.54 22.41 16.71
C GLU A 153 8.73 22.44 17.64
N ALA A 154 9.53 21.37 17.64
CA ALA A 154 10.79 21.35 18.37
C ALA A 154 11.77 22.34 17.75
N LEU A 155 12.41 23.14 18.61
CA LEU A 155 13.47 24.06 18.19
C LEU A 155 14.76 23.29 17.88
N PRO A 156 15.52 23.75 16.86
CA PRO A 156 16.84 23.20 16.61
C PRO A 156 17.73 23.36 17.86
N SER A 157 18.19 22.23 18.39
CA SER A 157 19.02 22.24 19.59
C SER A 157 20.33 21.48 19.31
N SER A 158 21.45 22.02 19.79
CA SER A 158 22.73 21.31 19.84
C SER A 158 22.85 20.38 21.07
N LYS A 159 21.86 20.44 21.97
CA LYS A 159 21.77 19.59 23.17
C LYS A 159 20.60 18.61 22.99
N SER A 160 20.70 17.45 23.62
CA SER A 160 19.65 16.43 23.61
C SER A 160 18.35 16.83 24.31
N ASN A 161 18.31 17.99 24.99
CA ASN A 161 17.07 18.52 25.56
C ASN A 161 16.28 19.28 24.49
N LEU A 162 15.05 18.83 24.21
CA LEU A 162 14.17 19.45 23.24
C LEU A 162 13.45 20.66 23.87
N GLY A 163 13.70 21.85 23.30
CA GLY A 163 12.83 23.00 23.51
C GLY A 163 11.77 23.04 22.41
N PHE A 164 10.59 23.55 22.75
CA PHE A 164 9.50 23.76 21.80
C PHE A 164 9.33 25.25 21.50
N GLY A 165 9.02 25.57 20.25
CA GLY A 165 8.81 26.93 19.77
C GLY A 165 7.40 27.45 20.03
N ASP A 166 6.90 28.26 19.09
CA ASP A 166 5.61 28.89 19.19
C ASP A 166 4.47 27.89 19.38
N PHE A 167 3.54 28.24 20.26
CA PHE A 167 2.37 27.43 20.53
C PHE A 167 1.20 27.85 19.65
N PHE A 168 0.59 26.86 18.99
CA PHE A 168 -0.61 27.05 18.19
C PHE A 168 -1.74 26.19 18.76
N LYS A 169 -2.88 26.83 19.07
CA LYS A 169 -4.03 26.13 19.66
C LYS A 169 -4.60 25.04 18.74
N GLU A 170 -4.60 25.30 17.43
CA GLU A 170 -5.13 24.38 16.43
C GLU A 170 -4.37 24.58 15.11
N VAL A 171 -3.94 23.48 14.49
CA VAL A 171 -3.20 23.46 13.22
C VAL A 171 -3.73 22.32 12.34
N ASP A 172 -3.92 22.62 11.06
CA ASP A 172 -4.23 21.64 10.03
C ASP A 172 -2.96 21.25 9.29
N THR A 173 -2.76 19.95 9.10
CA THR A 173 -1.65 19.41 8.32
C THR A 173 -2.09 18.23 7.46
N GLU A 174 -1.28 17.89 6.46
CA GLU A 174 -1.54 16.78 5.56
C GLU A 174 -0.36 15.81 5.56
N CYS A 175 -0.65 14.51 5.47
CA CYS A 175 0.35 13.47 5.33
C CYS A 175 -0.16 12.30 4.49
N ASP A 176 0.77 11.47 4.03
CA ASP A 176 0.45 10.32 3.20
C ASP A 176 0.24 9.05 4.03
N LEU A 177 0.91 8.97 5.17
CA LEU A 177 0.89 7.82 6.08
C LEU A 177 0.84 8.30 7.52
N ILE A 178 -0.01 7.64 8.32
CA ILE A 178 -0.08 7.81 9.77
C ILE A 178 0.29 6.48 10.41
N ILE A 179 1.20 6.53 11.38
CA ILE A 179 1.59 5.39 12.21
C ILE A 179 1.32 5.76 13.65
N ASP A 180 0.34 5.13 14.24
CA ASP A 180 -0.03 5.32 15.63
C ASP A 180 0.67 4.27 16.50
N LEU A 181 1.55 4.74 17.36
CA LEU A 181 2.26 3.95 18.39
C LEU A 181 1.70 4.19 19.77
N SER A 182 0.60 4.94 19.90
CA SER A 182 -0.14 5.02 21.15
C SER A 182 -0.91 3.70 21.38
N GLU A 183 -0.96 3.22 22.61
CA GLU A 183 -1.69 1.97 22.93
C GLU A 183 -3.22 2.10 22.89
N ASN A 184 -3.75 3.30 22.74
CA ASN A 184 -5.16 3.56 22.55
C ASN A 184 -5.38 4.10 21.13
N THR A 185 -5.90 3.26 20.26
CA THR A 185 -6.55 3.76 19.03
C THR A 185 -7.72 4.66 19.45
N PRO A 186 -7.80 5.88 18.89
CA PRO A 186 -8.95 6.75 19.10
C PRO A 186 -10.23 6.16 18.54
#